data_39881fc768293080ad759d4672938fc5
#
_entry.id   39881fc768293080ad759d4672938fc5
#
_cell.length_a   1.000
_cell.length_b   1.000
_cell.length_c   1.000
_cell.angle_alpha   90.00
_cell.angle_beta   90.00
_cell.angle_gamma   90.00
#
_symmetry.space_group_name_H-M   'P 1'
#
loop_
_entity.id
_entity.type
_entity.pdbx_description
1 polymer ?
#
loop_
_entity_poly.entity_id
_entity_poly.type
_entity_poly.pdbx_seq_one_letter_code
_entity_poly.pdbx_strand_id
1 'polypeptide(L)'
;MWTFIHKLGSPPWFFGFSGTLVRWLLPITVTLLLVGAIWGLLVAPPDFRQGNSYRIIYIHVPAAVVALAGYYVMAFAGAVSLIWRIKMADVTMRAAAPVGAVLTAIALVTGAIWGKPTWGTWWVWDARITSMLILLFLYLGVVALFEAYDNKTAAARACAVLSLVGMVNIPIIYKSVDWWYSLHQPASIKFTGESAIDSSMLYPLLLMIVAFYCLFTVTLLLNMRAELVWTHRESGWLKQLVGDS
;
A
#
# COMPACT_ATOMS: atom_id res chain seq x y z
N MET A 1 -15.68 -21.83 -8.85
CA MET A 1 -14.73 -20.69 -9.01
C MET A 1 -15.42 -19.49 -9.67
N TRP A 2 -16.11 -19.62 -10.79
CA TRP A 2 -16.81 -18.53 -11.51
C TRP A 2 -17.89 -17.83 -10.66
N THR A 3 -18.70 -18.59 -9.92
CA THR A 3 -19.72 -18.07 -9.00
C THR A 3 -19.17 -17.23 -7.84
N PHE A 4 -17.95 -17.53 -7.38
CA PHE A 4 -17.28 -16.75 -6.33
C PHE A 4 -16.82 -15.37 -6.85
N ILE A 5 -16.27 -15.32 -8.06
CA ILE A 5 -15.86 -14.05 -8.70
C ILE A 5 -17.07 -13.14 -8.94
N HIS A 6 -18.21 -13.71 -9.38
CA HIS A 6 -19.45 -12.96 -9.52
C HIS A 6 -19.97 -12.40 -8.17
N LYS A 7 -19.82 -13.17 -7.09
CA LYS A 7 -20.19 -12.70 -5.74
C LYS A 7 -19.31 -11.55 -5.27
N LEU A 8 -18.00 -11.57 -5.52
CA LEU A 8 -17.09 -10.46 -5.20
C LEU A 8 -17.47 -9.16 -5.93
N GLY A 9 -18.07 -9.24 -7.10
CA GLY A 9 -18.62 -8.11 -7.84
C GLY A 9 -19.92 -7.55 -7.26
N SER A 10 -20.55 -8.21 -6.28
CA SER A 10 -21.81 -7.79 -5.64
C SER A 10 -21.55 -6.91 -4.41
N PRO A 11 -21.96 -5.63 -4.39
CA PRO A 11 -21.77 -4.74 -3.25
C PRO A 11 -22.34 -5.28 -1.91
N PRO A 12 -23.58 -5.84 -1.85
CA PRO A 12 -24.13 -6.37 -0.60
C PRO A 12 -23.33 -7.55 -0.05
N TRP A 13 -22.94 -8.48 -0.93
CA TRP A 13 -22.16 -9.65 -0.51
C TRP A 13 -20.76 -9.25 -0.03
N PHE A 14 -20.10 -8.35 -0.77
CA PHE A 14 -18.79 -7.82 -0.39
C PHE A 14 -18.86 -7.09 0.95
N PHE A 15 -19.91 -6.29 1.19
CA PHE A 15 -20.08 -5.54 2.43
C PHE A 15 -20.20 -6.46 3.65
N GLY A 16 -20.96 -7.54 3.56
CA GLY A 16 -21.08 -8.56 4.62
C GLY A 16 -19.76 -9.30 4.84
N PHE A 17 -19.15 -9.82 3.77
CA PHE A 17 -17.88 -10.55 3.82
C PHE A 17 -16.75 -9.69 4.38
N SER A 18 -16.56 -8.47 3.86
CA SER A 18 -15.49 -7.57 4.29
C SER A 18 -15.65 -7.13 5.75
N GLY A 19 -16.88 -6.96 6.24
CA GLY A 19 -17.14 -6.66 7.64
C GLY A 19 -16.67 -7.76 8.58
N THR A 20 -16.95 -9.02 8.23
CA THR A 20 -16.46 -10.17 8.99
C THR A 20 -14.93 -10.27 8.95
N LEU A 21 -14.34 -10.07 7.77
CA LEU A 21 -12.88 -10.13 7.61
C LEU A 21 -12.19 -9.02 8.42
N VAL A 22 -12.68 -7.78 8.36
CA VAL A 22 -12.13 -6.66 9.14
C VAL A 22 -12.21 -6.92 10.64
N ARG A 23 -13.32 -7.49 11.13
CA ARG A 23 -13.51 -7.80 12.56
C ARG A 23 -12.39 -8.69 13.11
N TRP A 24 -11.93 -9.68 12.33
CA TRP A 24 -10.87 -10.58 12.72
C TRP A 24 -9.46 -10.05 12.39
N LEU A 25 -9.32 -9.43 11.24
CA LEU A 25 -8.01 -8.97 10.78
C LEU A 25 -7.52 -7.72 11.53
N LEU A 26 -8.42 -6.85 11.99
CA LEU A 26 -8.05 -5.63 12.70
C LEU A 26 -7.28 -5.90 14.00
N PRO A 27 -7.78 -6.73 14.95
CA PRO A 27 -7.01 -7.03 16.16
C PRO A 27 -5.69 -7.75 15.87
N ILE A 28 -5.65 -8.63 14.87
CA ILE A 28 -4.41 -9.26 14.42
C ILE A 28 -3.42 -8.21 13.93
N THR A 29 -3.88 -7.27 13.08
CA THR A 29 -3.05 -6.18 12.56
C THR A 29 -2.47 -5.32 13.67
N VAL A 30 -3.30 -4.90 14.63
CA VAL A 30 -2.86 -4.10 15.78
C VAL A 30 -1.82 -4.87 16.60
N THR A 31 -2.06 -6.14 16.88
CA THR A 31 -1.11 -6.99 17.61
C THR A 31 0.23 -7.13 16.88
N LEU A 32 0.21 -7.41 15.56
CA LEU A 32 1.42 -7.54 14.77
C LEU A 32 2.20 -6.22 14.70
N LEU A 33 1.52 -5.08 14.56
CA LEU A 33 2.15 -3.76 14.57
C LEU A 33 2.80 -3.45 15.93
N LEU A 34 2.11 -3.71 17.03
CA LEU A 34 2.64 -3.47 18.37
C LEU A 34 3.85 -4.37 18.66
N VAL A 35 3.71 -5.68 18.44
CA VAL A 35 4.79 -6.65 18.66
C VAL A 35 5.98 -6.33 17.75
N GLY A 36 5.74 -6.09 16.47
CA GLY A 36 6.80 -5.77 15.50
C GLY A 36 7.49 -4.44 15.81
N ALA A 37 6.74 -3.41 16.22
CA ALA A 37 7.32 -2.13 16.62
C ALA A 37 8.15 -2.24 17.89
N ILE A 38 7.66 -2.91 18.92
CA ILE A 38 8.41 -3.15 20.15
C ILE A 38 9.68 -3.96 19.85
N TRP A 39 9.56 -5.05 19.09
CA TRP A 39 10.70 -5.89 18.75
C TRP A 39 11.72 -5.14 17.89
N GLY A 40 11.30 -4.51 16.80
CA GLY A 40 12.20 -3.81 15.89
C GLY A 40 12.80 -2.54 16.48
N LEU A 41 11.97 -1.69 17.13
CA LEU A 41 12.43 -0.37 17.57
C LEU A 41 13.14 -0.38 18.93
N LEU A 42 12.82 -1.35 19.82
CA LEU A 42 13.33 -1.36 21.19
C LEU A 42 14.26 -2.55 21.46
N VAL A 43 13.94 -3.76 20.98
CA VAL A 43 14.65 -5.00 21.33
C VAL A 43 15.73 -5.39 20.33
N ALA A 44 15.49 -5.20 19.03
CA ALA A 44 16.47 -5.55 17.99
C ALA A 44 17.82 -4.86 18.24
N PRO A 45 18.98 -5.54 18.00
CA PRO A 45 20.28 -4.93 18.21
C PRO A 45 20.50 -3.74 17.27
N PRO A 46 21.37 -2.79 17.64
CA PRO A 46 21.79 -1.72 16.73
C PRO A 46 22.64 -2.30 15.59
N ASP A 47 22.57 -1.66 14.42
CA ASP A 47 23.42 -2.04 13.28
C ASP A 47 24.88 -1.70 13.53
N PHE A 48 25.77 -2.54 13.03
CA PHE A 48 27.23 -2.37 13.22
C PHE A 48 27.76 -1.05 12.65
N ARG A 49 27.24 -0.57 11.51
CA ARG A 49 27.72 0.66 10.84
C ARG A 49 26.88 1.87 11.18
N GLN A 50 25.56 1.71 11.27
CA GLN A 50 24.59 2.80 11.38
C GLN A 50 24.04 2.97 12.79
N GLY A 51 24.39 2.08 13.72
CA GLY A 51 23.90 2.13 15.09
C GLY A 51 22.37 2.10 15.18
N ASN A 52 21.81 2.94 16.05
CA ASN A 52 20.36 3.01 16.27
C ASN A 52 19.58 3.65 15.11
N SER A 53 20.21 4.42 14.23
CA SER A 53 19.53 5.03 13.08
C SER A 53 19.01 3.98 12.09
N TYR A 54 19.62 2.79 12.07
CA TYR A 54 19.16 1.66 11.25
C TYR A 54 17.75 1.17 11.63
N ARG A 55 17.29 1.39 12.86
CA ARG A 55 15.96 0.93 13.33
C ARG A 55 14.80 1.51 12.53
N ILE A 56 15.01 2.60 11.80
CA ILE A 56 14.01 3.17 10.89
C ILE A 56 13.60 2.20 9.78
N ILE A 57 14.43 1.17 9.49
CA ILE A 57 14.15 0.11 8.52
C ILE A 57 12.82 -0.60 8.78
N TYR A 58 12.44 -0.75 10.07
CA TYR A 58 11.21 -1.45 10.47
C TYR A 58 9.92 -0.69 10.14
N ILE A 59 10.02 0.58 9.75
CA ILE A 59 8.90 1.38 9.25
C ILE A 59 9.09 1.67 7.76
N HIS A 60 10.29 2.10 7.36
CA HIS A 60 10.60 2.52 5.99
C HIS A 60 10.39 1.41 4.97
N VAL A 61 11.02 0.26 5.19
CA VAL A 61 10.97 -0.86 4.23
C VAL A 61 9.56 -1.44 4.11
N PRO A 62 8.83 -1.74 5.20
CA PRO A 62 7.43 -2.17 5.11
C PRO A 62 6.54 -1.17 4.38
N ALA A 63 6.66 0.13 4.67
CA ALA A 63 5.89 1.17 4.00
C ALA A 63 6.19 1.21 2.49
N ALA A 64 7.47 1.16 2.10
CA ALA A 64 7.87 1.16 0.69
C ALA A 64 7.37 -0.08 -0.05
N VAL A 65 7.60 -1.28 0.51
CA VAL A 65 7.19 -2.56 -0.12
C VAL A 65 5.67 -2.60 -0.33
N VAL A 66 4.91 -2.21 0.70
CA VAL A 66 3.44 -2.24 0.63
C VAL A 66 2.88 -1.13 -0.26
N ALA A 67 3.55 0.03 -0.34
CA ALA A 67 3.19 1.07 -1.31
C ALA A 67 3.33 0.57 -2.76
N LEU A 68 4.42 -0.12 -3.09
CA LEU A 68 4.62 -0.72 -4.42
C LEU A 68 3.56 -1.79 -4.71
N ALA A 69 3.32 -2.70 -3.76
CA ALA A 69 2.31 -3.75 -3.90
C ALA A 69 0.88 -3.19 -4.03
N GLY A 70 0.55 -2.16 -3.26
CA GLY A 70 -0.74 -1.46 -3.32
C GLY A 70 -1.00 -0.83 -4.70
N TYR A 71 0.06 -0.33 -5.36
CA TYR A 71 -0.06 0.19 -6.72
C TYR A 71 -0.41 -0.92 -7.73
N TYR A 72 0.19 -2.11 -7.59
CA TYR A 72 -0.21 -3.26 -8.42
C TYR A 72 -1.67 -3.66 -8.18
N VAL A 73 -2.15 -3.64 -6.92
CA VAL A 73 -3.57 -3.90 -6.61
C VAL A 73 -4.46 -2.88 -7.33
N MET A 74 -4.10 -1.60 -7.30
CA MET A 74 -4.83 -0.52 -7.96
C MET A 74 -4.79 -0.67 -9.48
N ALA A 75 -3.65 -0.96 -10.09
CA ALA A 75 -3.49 -1.17 -11.52
C ALA A 75 -4.27 -2.41 -12.01
N PHE A 76 -4.24 -3.51 -11.24
CA PHE A 76 -5.04 -4.69 -11.53
C PHE A 76 -6.55 -4.39 -11.48
N ALA A 77 -7.00 -3.66 -10.47
CA ALA A 77 -8.38 -3.18 -10.41
C ALA A 77 -8.73 -2.30 -11.62
N GLY A 78 -7.80 -1.44 -12.05
CA GLY A 78 -7.94 -0.63 -13.27
C GLY A 78 -8.13 -1.48 -14.53
N ALA A 79 -7.34 -2.53 -14.70
CA ALA A 79 -7.50 -3.48 -15.81
C ALA A 79 -8.87 -4.18 -15.76
N VAL A 80 -9.29 -4.65 -14.59
CA VAL A 80 -10.60 -5.29 -14.37
C VAL A 80 -11.74 -4.32 -14.70
N SER A 81 -11.63 -3.06 -14.29
CA SER A 81 -12.61 -2.03 -14.59
C SER A 81 -12.75 -1.77 -16.10
N LEU A 82 -11.63 -1.63 -16.81
CA LEU A 82 -11.64 -1.35 -18.25
C LEU A 82 -12.15 -2.53 -19.08
N ILE A 83 -11.73 -3.75 -18.73
CA ILE A 83 -12.03 -4.95 -19.54
C ILE A 83 -13.43 -5.47 -19.24
N TRP A 84 -13.78 -5.65 -17.96
CA TRP A 84 -15.04 -6.27 -17.53
C TRP A 84 -16.07 -5.30 -16.98
N ARG A 85 -15.72 -4.02 -16.82
CA ARG A 85 -16.62 -2.96 -16.30
C ARG A 85 -17.24 -3.31 -14.95
N ILE A 86 -16.47 -3.98 -14.08
CA ILE A 86 -16.91 -4.37 -12.74
C ILE A 86 -16.81 -3.16 -11.82
N LYS A 87 -17.95 -2.66 -11.32
CA LYS A 87 -18.00 -1.47 -10.44
C LYS A 87 -17.20 -1.61 -9.15
N MET A 88 -17.10 -2.82 -8.60
CA MET A 88 -16.26 -3.06 -7.42
C MET A 88 -14.77 -2.80 -7.68
N ALA A 89 -14.30 -2.94 -8.92
CA ALA A 89 -12.94 -2.59 -9.30
C ALA A 89 -12.72 -1.06 -9.24
N ASP A 90 -13.72 -0.26 -9.63
CA ASP A 90 -13.68 1.20 -9.50
C ASP A 90 -13.58 1.60 -8.03
N VAL A 91 -14.40 0.96 -7.17
CA VAL A 91 -14.37 1.15 -5.72
C VAL A 91 -13.00 0.78 -5.14
N THR A 92 -12.39 -0.31 -5.62
CA THR A 92 -11.06 -0.74 -5.18
C THR A 92 -9.99 0.30 -5.54
N MET A 93 -9.98 0.81 -6.77
CA MET A 93 -9.03 1.87 -7.18
C MET A 93 -9.16 3.11 -6.29
N ARG A 94 -10.40 3.59 -6.12
CA ARG A 94 -10.68 4.78 -5.32
C ARG A 94 -10.26 4.60 -3.85
N ALA A 95 -10.50 3.43 -3.29
CA ALA A 95 -10.16 3.10 -1.90
C ALA A 95 -8.66 2.87 -1.69
N ALA A 96 -7.95 2.29 -2.66
CA ALA A 96 -6.52 1.98 -2.57
C ALA A 96 -5.63 3.22 -2.71
N ALA A 97 -6.02 4.19 -3.55
CA ALA A 97 -5.19 5.34 -3.87
C ALA A 97 -4.76 6.16 -2.64
N PRO A 98 -5.63 6.59 -1.72
CA PRO A 98 -5.21 7.35 -0.55
C PRO A 98 -4.34 6.52 0.40
N VAL A 99 -4.59 5.22 0.54
CA VAL A 99 -3.77 4.33 1.40
C VAL A 99 -2.36 4.21 0.83
N GLY A 100 -2.24 3.98 -0.48
CA GLY A 100 -0.96 3.92 -1.17
C GLY A 100 -0.19 5.25 -1.10
N ALA A 101 -0.89 6.39 -1.25
CA ALA A 101 -0.28 7.71 -1.12
C ALA A 101 0.32 7.93 0.28
N VAL A 102 -0.41 7.58 1.35
CA VAL A 102 0.08 7.69 2.74
C VAL A 102 1.29 6.81 2.97
N LEU A 103 1.27 5.55 2.54
CA LEU A 103 2.41 4.64 2.69
C LEU A 103 3.63 5.12 1.89
N THR A 104 3.43 5.66 0.69
CA THR A 104 4.51 6.25 -0.11
C THR A 104 5.10 7.48 0.57
N ALA A 105 4.25 8.35 1.13
CA ALA A 105 4.70 9.51 1.89
C ALA A 105 5.50 9.10 3.14
N ILE A 106 5.03 8.08 3.89
CA ILE A 106 5.77 7.52 5.04
C ILE A 106 7.15 7.01 4.58
N ALA A 107 7.21 6.28 3.46
CA ALA A 107 8.49 5.79 2.93
C ALA A 107 9.43 6.95 2.55
N LEU A 108 8.95 7.99 1.88
CA LEU A 108 9.75 9.16 1.52
C LEU A 108 10.26 9.93 2.75
N VAL A 109 9.37 10.21 3.71
CA VAL A 109 9.73 10.95 4.93
C VAL A 109 10.72 10.15 5.78
N THR A 110 10.45 8.87 6.02
CA THR A 110 11.36 8.01 6.80
C THR A 110 12.69 7.79 6.07
N GLY A 111 12.67 7.72 4.73
CA GLY A 111 13.87 7.65 3.90
C GLY A 111 14.72 8.93 4.01
N ALA A 112 14.10 10.11 4.00
CA ALA A 112 14.79 11.39 4.22
C ALA A 112 15.41 11.48 5.61
N ILE A 113 14.68 11.07 6.66
CA ILE A 113 15.17 11.02 8.04
C ILE A 113 16.37 10.07 8.15
N TRP A 114 16.29 8.90 7.51
CA TRP A 114 17.38 7.92 7.50
C TRP A 114 18.58 8.37 6.66
N GLY A 115 18.33 9.08 5.56
CA GLY A 115 19.38 9.62 4.69
C GLY A 115 20.29 10.61 5.40
N LYS A 116 19.76 11.43 6.31
CA LYS A 116 20.56 12.45 6.99
C LYS A 116 21.78 11.90 7.76
N PRO A 117 21.65 10.92 8.67
CA PRO A 117 22.79 10.31 9.34
C PRO A 117 23.62 9.41 8.42
N THR A 118 23.04 8.85 7.36
CA THR A 118 23.70 7.85 6.48
C THR A 118 24.52 8.50 5.38
N TRP A 119 23.98 9.55 4.75
CA TRP A 119 24.53 10.22 3.56
C TRP A 119 24.88 11.68 3.79
N GLY A 120 24.61 12.23 4.96
CA GLY A 120 24.85 13.65 5.31
C GLY A 120 23.78 14.62 4.78
N THR A 121 22.80 14.14 4.01
CA THR A 121 21.75 14.98 3.41
C THR A 121 20.36 14.37 3.61
N TRP A 122 19.32 15.22 3.63
CA TRP A 122 17.92 14.80 3.72
C TRP A 122 17.37 14.25 2.41
N TRP A 123 17.90 14.70 1.29
CA TRP A 123 17.37 14.39 -0.05
C TRP A 123 18.49 14.34 -1.10
N VAL A 124 18.37 13.39 -1.98
CA VAL A 124 19.20 13.25 -3.18
C VAL A 124 18.28 12.97 -4.37
N TRP A 125 18.51 13.68 -5.47
CA TRP A 125 17.77 13.44 -6.71
C TRP A 125 18.35 12.25 -7.47
N ASP A 126 18.33 11.08 -6.84
CA ASP A 126 18.67 9.84 -7.51
C ASP A 126 17.43 9.17 -8.13
N ALA A 127 17.66 8.12 -8.93
CA ALA A 127 16.59 7.46 -9.66
C ALA A 127 15.57 6.79 -8.73
N ARG A 128 15.99 6.27 -7.56
CA ARG A 128 15.10 5.58 -6.62
C ARG A 128 14.18 6.55 -5.90
N ILE A 129 14.74 7.58 -5.30
CA ILE A 129 13.96 8.57 -4.53
C ILE A 129 13.04 9.36 -5.47
N THR A 130 13.54 9.75 -6.65
CA THR A 130 12.75 10.46 -7.65
C THR A 130 11.59 9.62 -8.17
N SER A 131 11.82 8.35 -8.52
CA SER A 131 10.74 7.47 -8.99
C SER A 131 9.74 7.13 -7.87
N MET A 132 10.19 7.08 -6.60
CA MET A 132 9.28 6.93 -5.45
C MET A 132 8.42 8.19 -5.23
N LEU A 133 8.96 9.39 -5.47
CA LEU A 133 8.19 10.64 -5.47
C LEU A 133 7.17 10.67 -6.63
N ILE A 134 7.54 10.18 -7.82
CA ILE A 134 6.60 10.00 -8.93
C ILE A 134 5.47 9.06 -8.53
N LEU A 135 5.76 7.96 -7.81
CA LEU A 135 4.74 7.05 -7.30
C LEU A 135 3.73 7.77 -6.39
N LEU A 136 4.21 8.66 -5.51
CA LEU A 136 3.32 9.49 -4.69
C LEU A 136 2.40 10.34 -5.56
N PHE A 137 2.94 11.03 -6.56
CA PHE A 137 2.12 11.85 -7.47
C PHE A 137 1.16 11.02 -8.31
N LEU A 138 1.51 9.81 -8.70
CA LEU A 138 0.60 8.89 -9.39
C LEU A 138 -0.60 8.50 -8.51
N TYR A 139 -0.37 8.18 -7.24
CA TYR A 139 -1.44 7.94 -6.28
C TYR A 139 -2.33 9.17 -6.06
N LEU A 140 -1.71 10.33 -5.83
CA LEU A 140 -2.43 11.59 -5.66
C LEU A 140 -3.18 11.99 -6.93
N GLY A 141 -2.63 11.70 -8.11
CA GLY A 141 -3.28 11.90 -9.40
C GLY A 141 -4.57 11.06 -9.54
N VAL A 142 -4.56 9.81 -9.08
CA VAL A 142 -5.77 8.98 -9.05
C VAL A 142 -6.81 9.57 -8.09
N VAL A 143 -6.40 10.00 -6.89
CA VAL A 143 -7.31 10.69 -5.94
C VAL A 143 -7.91 11.94 -6.59
N ALA A 144 -7.08 12.80 -7.17
CA ALA A 144 -7.51 14.04 -7.79
C ALA A 144 -8.46 13.80 -8.98
N LEU A 145 -8.21 12.80 -9.82
CA LEU A 145 -9.07 12.47 -10.95
C LEU A 145 -10.45 11.99 -10.49
N PHE A 146 -10.55 11.17 -9.44
CA PHE A 146 -11.85 10.77 -8.89
C PHE A 146 -12.67 11.95 -8.37
N GLU A 147 -12.03 13.00 -7.87
CA GLU A 147 -12.70 14.19 -7.35
C GLU A 147 -12.99 15.24 -8.46
N ALA A 148 -12.16 15.28 -9.51
CA ALA A 148 -12.28 16.28 -10.59
C ALA A 148 -13.41 16.00 -11.59
N TYR A 149 -13.85 14.75 -11.72
CA TYR A 149 -14.89 14.38 -12.67
C TYR A 149 -16.26 14.23 -12.00
N ASP A 150 -17.27 14.94 -12.47
CA ASP A 150 -18.68 14.73 -12.07
C ASP A 150 -19.18 13.35 -12.51
N ASN A 151 -18.79 12.91 -13.70
CA ASN A 151 -19.16 11.60 -14.23
C ASN A 151 -18.26 10.50 -13.66
N LYS A 152 -18.76 9.73 -12.72
CA LYS A 152 -18.04 8.63 -12.04
C LYS A 152 -17.47 7.58 -13.00
N THR A 153 -18.16 7.31 -14.11
CA THR A 153 -17.65 6.33 -15.12
C THR A 153 -16.47 6.90 -15.89
N ALA A 154 -16.50 8.18 -16.23
CA ALA A 154 -15.37 8.85 -16.89
C ALA A 154 -14.18 8.95 -15.93
N ALA A 155 -14.41 9.31 -14.67
CA ALA A 155 -13.41 9.30 -13.61
C ALA A 155 -12.71 7.94 -13.50
N ALA A 156 -13.49 6.86 -13.35
CA ALA A 156 -12.97 5.52 -13.20
C ALA A 156 -12.10 5.08 -14.40
N ARG A 157 -12.51 5.45 -15.65
CA ARG A 157 -11.71 5.16 -16.85
C ARG A 157 -10.38 5.92 -16.86
N ALA A 158 -10.41 7.21 -16.54
CA ALA A 158 -9.20 8.04 -16.48
C ALA A 158 -8.23 7.50 -15.39
N CYS A 159 -8.76 7.16 -14.20
CA CYS A 159 -8.00 6.56 -13.11
C CYS A 159 -7.41 5.20 -13.50
N ALA A 160 -8.17 4.36 -14.19
CA ALA A 160 -7.71 3.05 -14.65
C ALA A 160 -6.55 3.18 -15.64
N VAL A 161 -6.65 4.11 -16.61
CA VAL A 161 -5.56 4.39 -17.55
C VAL A 161 -4.33 4.89 -16.82
N LEU A 162 -4.47 5.87 -15.92
CA LEU A 162 -3.35 6.41 -15.14
C LEU A 162 -2.69 5.31 -14.28
N SER A 163 -3.50 4.44 -13.65
CA SER A 163 -2.98 3.34 -12.83
C SER A 163 -2.18 2.33 -13.65
N LEU A 164 -2.65 1.99 -14.85
CA LEU A 164 -1.95 1.06 -15.75
C LEU A 164 -0.66 1.65 -16.32
N VAL A 165 -0.70 2.90 -16.77
CA VAL A 165 0.49 3.59 -17.27
C VAL A 165 1.50 3.78 -16.14
N GLY A 166 1.05 4.21 -14.98
CA GLY A 166 1.91 4.41 -13.81
C GLY A 166 2.53 3.13 -13.26
N MET A 167 1.96 1.95 -13.53
CA MET A 167 2.52 0.67 -13.11
C MET A 167 3.93 0.44 -13.66
N VAL A 168 4.27 1.03 -14.80
CA VAL A 168 5.62 0.97 -15.41
C VAL A 168 6.68 1.58 -14.47
N ASN A 169 6.29 2.51 -13.61
CA ASN A 169 7.20 3.12 -12.63
C ASN A 169 7.67 2.12 -11.55
N ILE A 170 6.91 1.06 -11.25
CA ILE A 170 7.25 0.09 -10.19
C ILE A 170 8.56 -0.67 -10.48
N PRO A 171 8.73 -1.32 -11.64
CA PRO A 171 10.01 -1.96 -11.96
C PRO A 171 11.17 -0.95 -12.05
N ILE A 172 10.92 0.30 -12.42
CA ILE A 172 11.94 1.36 -12.40
C ILE A 172 12.41 1.61 -10.96
N ILE A 173 11.50 1.78 -10.00
CA ILE A 173 11.83 1.91 -8.58
C ILE A 173 12.67 0.72 -8.12
N TYR A 174 12.21 -0.50 -8.42
CA TYR A 174 12.87 -1.73 -7.96
C TYR A 174 14.28 -1.87 -8.53
N LYS A 175 14.45 -1.60 -9.84
CA LYS A 175 15.72 -1.75 -10.57
C LYS A 175 16.60 -0.51 -10.57
N SER A 176 16.14 0.60 -10.04
CA SER A 176 16.85 1.89 -10.08
C SER A 176 18.29 1.83 -9.57
N VAL A 177 18.54 1.05 -8.50
CA VAL A 177 19.88 0.91 -7.91
C VAL A 177 20.81 0.02 -8.77
N ASP A 178 20.23 -0.90 -9.54
CA ASP A 178 20.99 -1.77 -10.45
C ASP A 178 21.33 -1.04 -11.77
N TRP A 179 20.43 -0.15 -12.23
CA TRP A 179 20.54 0.51 -13.55
C TRP A 179 21.26 1.87 -13.50
N TRP A 180 21.19 2.56 -12.37
CA TRP A 180 21.78 3.89 -12.20
C TRP A 180 22.57 3.98 -10.91
N TYR A 181 23.51 4.93 -10.88
CA TYR A 181 24.17 5.27 -9.63
C TYR A 181 23.19 5.83 -8.62
N SER A 182 23.19 5.27 -7.41
CA SER A 182 22.32 5.69 -6.31
C SER A 182 23.07 5.56 -4.99
N LEU A 183 22.87 6.48 -4.06
CA LEU A 183 23.32 6.35 -2.69
C LEU A 183 22.50 5.32 -1.90
N HIS A 184 21.33 4.95 -2.42
CA HIS A 184 20.47 3.98 -1.78
C HIS A 184 21.08 2.59 -1.78
N GLN A 185 21.03 1.90 -0.64
CA GLN A 185 21.54 0.55 -0.49
C GLN A 185 20.81 -0.44 -1.41
N PRO A 186 21.50 -1.46 -1.95
CA PRO A 186 20.85 -2.58 -2.64
C PRO A 186 19.87 -3.30 -1.70
N ALA A 187 18.93 -4.06 -2.29
CA ALA A 187 17.94 -4.81 -1.51
C ALA A 187 18.65 -5.76 -0.51
N SER A 188 18.42 -5.50 0.78
CA SER A 188 19.01 -6.28 1.87
C SER A 188 18.35 -7.65 2.05
N ILE A 189 17.12 -7.82 1.58
CA ILE A 189 16.40 -9.10 1.57
C ILE A 189 16.54 -9.69 0.17
N LYS A 190 17.14 -10.87 0.09
CA LYS A 190 17.27 -11.63 -1.15
C LYS A 190 16.35 -12.85 -1.10
N PHE A 191 15.63 -13.11 -2.19
CA PHE A 191 14.82 -14.33 -2.31
C PHE A 191 15.64 -15.58 -2.59
N THR A 192 16.87 -15.39 -3.11
CA THR A 192 17.82 -16.47 -3.40
C THR A 192 19.18 -16.12 -2.80
N GLY A 193 19.71 -16.98 -1.91
CA GLY A 193 20.97 -16.80 -1.22
C GLY A 193 20.83 -16.24 0.19
N GLU A 194 21.96 -16.03 0.87
CA GLU A 194 21.98 -15.49 2.22
C GLU A 194 21.56 -14.02 2.24
N SER A 195 20.68 -13.68 3.20
CA SER A 195 20.31 -12.29 3.46
C SER A 195 21.52 -11.51 3.98
N ALA A 196 21.66 -10.26 3.56
CA ALA A 196 22.70 -9.37 4.06
C ALA A 196 22.42 -8.83 5.49
N ILE A 197 21.28 -9.20 6.08
CA ILE A 197 20.84 -8.77 7.41
C ILE A 197 20.95 -9.96 8.37
N ASP A 198 21.49 -9.72 9.56
CA ASP A 198 21.49 -10.71 10.64
C ASP A 198 20.07 -11.14 11.01
N SER A 199 19.89 -12.40 11.40
CA SER A 199 18.59 -12.98 11.70
C SER A 199 17.84 -12.26 12.83
N SER A 200 18.55 -11.74 13.83
CA SER A 200 17.99 -10.96 14.93
C SER A 200 17.32 -9.66 14.50
N MET A 201 17.74 -9.11 13.35
CA MET A 201 17.17 -7.91 12.72
C MET A 201 16.19 -8.26 11.60
N LEU A 202 16.39 -9.40 10.92
CA LEU A 202 15.55 -9.83 9.81
C LEU A 202 14.14 -10.23 10.27
N TYR A 203 14.01 -11.00 11.36
CA TYR A 203 12.70 -11.49 11.81
C TYR A 203 11.73 -10.36 12.19
N PRO A 204 12.11 -9.34 13.01
CA PRO A 204 11.22 -8.21 13.25
C PRO A 204 10.89 -7.42 11.99
N LEU A 205 11.80 -7.34 11.00
CA LEU A 205 11.52 -6.71 9.72
C LEU A 205 10.46 -7.47 8.93
N LEU A 206 10.57 -8.79 8.82
CA LEU A 206 9.56 -9.62 8.16
C LEU A 206 8.21 -9.53 8.86
N LEU A 207 8.19 -9.53 10.19
CA LEU A 207 6.97 -9.34 10.96
C LEU A 207 6.31 -7.99 10.65
N MET A 208 7.10 -6.90 10.58
CA MET A 208 6.59 -5.57 10.23
C MET A 208 6.09 -5.50 8.78
N ILE A 209 6.74 -6.18 7.83
CA ILE A 209 6.24 -6.27 6.46
C ILE A 209 4.85 -6.93 6.43
N VAL A 210 4.68 -8.06 7.13
CA VAL A 210 3.38 -8.74 7.24
C VAL A 210 2.34 -7.83 7.91
N ALA A 211 2.72 -7.15 9.01
CA ALA A 211 1.86 -6.21 9.71
C ALA A 211 1.37 -5.07 8.80
N PHE A 212 2.24 -4.53 7.95
CA PHE A 212 1.88 -3.46 7.00
C PHE A 212 1.00 -3.97 5.86
N TYR A 213 1.18 -5.22 5.38
CA TYR A 213 0.23 -5.83 4.45
C TYR A 213 -1.15 -6.00 5.07
N CYS A 214 -1.21 -6.44 6.33
CA CYS A 214 -2.47 -6.52 7.08
C CYS A 214 -3.10 -5.12 7.26
N LEU A 215 -2.31 -4.12 7.62
CA LEU A 215 -2.74 -2.72 7.74
C LEU A 215 -3.31 -2.19 6.42
N PHE A 216 -2.60 -2.39 5.31
CA PHE A 216 -3.09 -2.03 3.97
C PHE A 216 -4.42 -2.71 3.66
N THR A 217 -4.52 -4.01 3.92
CA THR A 217 -5.74 -4.77 3.65
C THR A 217 -6.91 -4.27 4.48
N VAL A 218 -6.72 -4.07 5.78
CA VAL A 218 -7.77 -3.53 6.68
C VAL A 218 -8.21 -2.14 6.23
N THR A 219 -7.27 -1.24 5.99
CA THR A 219 -7.59 0.15 5.57
C THR A 219 -8.25 0.18 4.19
N LEU A 220 -7.79 -0.64 3.24
CA LEU A 220 -8.43 -0.79 1.94
C LEU A 220 -9.89 -1.26 2.08
N LEU A 221 -10.14 -2.31 2.86
CA LEU A 221 -11.50 -2.83 3.07
C LEU A 221 -12.40 -1.80 3.76
N LEU A 222 -11.90 -1.08 4.75
CA LEU A 222 -12.65 -0.01 5.42
C LEU A 222 -12.99 1.13 4.46
N ASN A 223 -12.05 1.58 3.64
CA ASN A 223 -12.30 2.61 2.63
C ASN A 223 -13.30 2.14 1.56
N MET A 224 -13.19 0.89 1.09
CA MET A 224 -14.17 0.31 0.17
C MET A 224 -15.56 0.27 0.79
N ARG A 225 -15.68 -0.11 2.07
CA ARG A 225 -16.95 -0.11 2.79
C ARG A 225 -17.52 1.31 2.94
N ALA A 226 -16.70 2.30 3.27
CA ALA A 226 -17.11 3.69 3.36
C ALA A 226 -17.62 4.22 2.02
N GLU A 227 -16.93 3.91 0.91
CA GLU A 227 -17.38 4.28 -0.44
C GLU A 227 -18.71 3.61 -0.82
N LEU A 228 -18.91 2.35 -0.45
CA LEU A 228 -20.18 1.65 -0.67
C LEU A 228 -21.32 2.27 0.13
N VAL A 229 -21.10 2.62 1.38
CA VAL A 229 -22.09 3.32 2.22
C VAL A 229 -22.48 4.65 1.59
N TRP A 230 -21.48 5.43 1.18
CA TRP A 230 -21.72 6.73 0.54
C TRP A 230 -22.51 6.61 -0.76
N THR A 231 -22.11 5.64 -1.61
CA THR A 231 -22.70 5.47 -2.95
C THR A 231 -24.08 4.82 -2.91
N HIS A 232 -24.34 3.94 -1.94
CA HIS A 232 -25.59 3.15 -1.85
C HIS A 232 -26.48 3.54 -0.68
N ARG A 233 -26.29 4.74 -0.08
CA ARG A 233 -27.03 5.20 1.11
C ARG A 233 -28.56 5.13 0.98
N GLU A 234 -29.10 5.25 -0.25
CA GLU A 234 -30.53 5.18 -0.52
C GLU A 234 -31.01 3.77 -0.92
N SER A 235 -30.10 2.81 -1.05
CA SER A 235 -30.45 1.45 -1.46
C SER A 235 -31.14 0.66 -0.35
N GLY A 236 -32.14 -0.16 -0.71
CA GLY A 236 -32.89 -0.99 0.25
C GLY A 236 -32.02 -1.96 1.03
N TRP A 237 -31.01 -2.57 0.39
CA TRP A 237 -30.12 -3.52 1.06
C TRP A 237 -29.28 -2.89 2.18
N LEU A 238 -28.87 -1.62 2.00
CA LEU A 238 -28.07 -0.94 3.02
C LEU A 238 -28.98 -0.47 4.17
N LYS A 239 -30.18 0.03 3.85
CA LYS A 239 -31.17 0.42 4.86
C LYS A 239 -31.58 -0.75 5.75
N GLN A 240 -31.72 -1.95 5.18
CA GLN A 240 -31.97 -3.17 5.96
C GLN A 240 -30.81 -3.53 6.89
N LEU A 241 -29.57 -3.50 6.38
CA LEU A 241 -28.38 -3.84 7.19
C LEU A 241 -28.13 -2.85 8.34
N VAL A 242 -28.47 -1.58 8.18
CA VAL A 242 -28.29 -0.54 9.23
C VAL A 242 -29.51 -0.49 10.16
N GLY A 243 -30.71 -0.83 9.66
CA GLY A 243 -31.94 -0.87 10.47
C GLY A 243 -32.06 -2.08 11.40
N ASP A 244 -31.34 -3.17 11.08
CA ASP A 244 -31.31 -4.42 11.88
C ASP A 244 -30.17 -4.41 12.93
N SER A 245 -29.42 -3.32 13.09
CA SER A 245 -28.34 -3.13 14.05
C SER A 245 -28.72 -2.15 15.14
#